data_9d220296682e12d7a769bd0630cd1110
#
_entry.id   9d220296682e12d7a769bd0630cd1110
#
_cell.length_a   1.000
_cell.length_b   1.000
_cell.length_c   1.000
_cell.angle_alpha   90.00
_cell.angle_beta   90.00
_cell.angle_gamma   90.00
#
_symmetry.space_group_name_H-M   'P 1'
#
loop_
_entity.id
_entity.type
_entity.pdbx_description
1 polymer ?
#
loop_
_entity_poly.entity_id
_entity_poly.type
_entity_poly.pdbx_seq_one_letter_code
_entity_poly.pdbx_strand_id
1 'polypeptide(L)'
;RPAQFDALDDDTDLVTVGIGGNDLGLFSKLTAGCVAAADEETGGTPCTDAATGTATADLDRISERVTSALIGVQDRAPRARAVLVGYPQLIPAQGSCPELLPLAEGDLPFARTVNRGLADALENAAEAAGVEYVDTFALSRGHDICADDPSVDGQAADAERALAFHPFAAGQEAV
;
A
#
# COMPACT_ATOMS: atom_id res chain seq x y z
N ARG A 1 -11.98 14.65 -14.82
CA ARG A 1 -11.46 15.50 -13.76
C ARG A 1 -10.14 16.10 -14.23
N PRO A 2 -9.78 17.36 -13.86
CA PRO A 2 -8.46 17.91 -14.13
C PRO A 2 -7.38 17.06 -13.43
N ALA A 3 -6.14 17.12 -13.90
CA ALA A 3 -5.04 16.44 -13.27
C ALA A 3 -4.79 17.06 -11.87
N GLN A 4 -4.41 16.22 -10.89
CA GLN A 4 -4.13 16.73 -9.53
C GLN A 4 -2.98 17.73 -9.51
N PHE A 5 -2.01 17.58 -10.41
CA PHE A 5 -0.92 18.52 -10.58
C PHE A 5 -1.37 19.94 -10.98
N ASP A 6 -2.56 20.11 -11.56
CA ASP A 6 -3.09 21.42 -11.94
C ASP A 6 -3.46 22.30 -10.73
N ALA A 7 -3.51 21.69 -9.52
CA ALA A 7 -3.73 22.40 -8.27
C ALA A 7 -2.45 22.92 -7.60
N LEU A 8 -1.28 22.57 -8.13
CA LEU A 8 0.03 22.96 -7.58
C LEU A 8 0.52 24.24 -8.24
N ASP A 9 1.03 25.15 -7.43
CA ASP A 9 1.60 26.43 -7.87
C ASP A 9 2.71 26.91 -6.91
N ASP A 10 3.26 28.08 -7.20
CA ASP A 10 4.32 28.71 -6.40
C ASP A 10 3.86 29.15 -4.99
N ASP A 11 2.56 29.20 -4.71
CA ASP A 11 2.00 29.61 -3.42
C ASP A 11 1.58 28.38 -2.57
N THR A 12 1.81 27.17 -3.08
CA THR A 12 1.57 25.93 -2.34
C THR A 12 2.64 25.75 -1.24
N ASP A 13 2.21 25.55 0.01
CA ASP A 13 3.09 25.40 1.18
C ASP A 13 3.38 23.94 1.52
N LEU A 14 2.39 23.05 1.37
CA LEU A 14 2.47 21.63 1.76
C LEU A 14 1.80 20.76 0.71
N VAL A 15 2.46 19.69 0.32
CA VAL A 15 1.90 18.64 -0.53
C VAL A 15 2.08 17.29 0.15
N THR A 16 0.99 16.62 0.49
CA THR A 16 1.01 15.21 0.92
C THR A 16 0.65 14.32 -0.26
N VAL A 17 1.43 13.28 -0.48
CA VAL A 17 1.28 12.35 -1.61
C VAL A 17 1.06 10.95 -1.07
N GLY A 18 -0.05 10.30 -1.42
CA GLY A 18 -0.35 8.90 -1.11
C GLY A 18 -0.68 8.15 -2.39
N ILE A 19 0.32 7.57 -3.06
CA ILE A 19 0.21 6.87 -4.35
C ILE A 19 1.08 5.62 -4.39
N GLY A 20 0.92 4.79 -5.41
CA GLY A 20 1.76 3.63 -5.70
C GLY A 20 1.10 2.28 -5.42
N GLY A 21 0.29 2.15 -4.37
CA GLY A 21 -0.34 0.87 -3.98
C GLY A 21 -1.24 0.26 -5.05
N ASN A 22 -1.90 1.09 -5.86
CA ASN A 22 -2.74 0.63 -6.95
C ASN A 22 -2.00 0.56 -8.31
N ASP A 23 -0.76 1.02 -8.37
CA ASP A 23 0.03 0.97 -9.59
C ASP A 23 0.27 -0.47 -10.01
N LEU A 24 0.26 -0.69 -11.33
CA LEU A 24 0.43 -2.02 -11.95
C LEU A 24 -0.55 -3.08 -11.42
N GLY A 25 -1.62 -2.64 -10.73
CA GLY A 25 -2.59 -3.51 -10.10
C GLY A 25 -2.05 -4.27 -8.88
N LEU A 26 -1.02 -3.76 -8.18
CA LEU A 26 -0.35 -4.47 -7.09
C LEU A 26 -1.34 -4.94 -6.03
N PHE A 27 -2.10 -4.03 -5.41
CA PHE A 27 -3.07 -4.40 -4.39
C PHE A 27 -4.26 -5.20 -4.94
N SER A 28 -4.75 -4.90 -6.13
CA SER A 28 -5.84 -5.68 -6.71
C SER A 28 -5.44 -7.13 -7.02
N LYS A 29 -4.19 -7.36 -7.42
CA LYS A 29 -3.65 -8.72 -7.56
C LYS A 29 -3.57 -9.43 -6.22
N LEU A 30 -3.12 -8.74 -5.17
CA LEU A 30 -2.98 -9.30 -3.83
C LEU A 30 -4.35 -9.55 -3.17
N THR A 31 -5.26 -8.58 -3.19
CA THR A 31 -6.52 -8.63 -2.44
C THR A 31 -7.65 -9.34 -3.18
N ALA A 32 -7.73 -9.21 -4.50
CA ALA A 32 -8.76 -9.87 -5.29
C ALA A 32 -8.23 -11.11 -6.03
N GLY A 33 -7.05 -11.03 -6.64
CA GLY A 33 -6.46 -12.13 -7.40
C GLY A 33 -6.06 -13.30 -6.50
N CYS A 34 -5.36 -13.04 -5.40
CA CYS A 34 -4.95 -14.10 -4.47
C CYS A 34 -6.15 -14.68 -3.69
N VAL A 35 -7.15 -13.87 -3.37
CA VAL A 35 -8.39 -14.36 -2.76
C VAL A 35 -9.14 -15.31 -3.70
N ALA A 36 -9.30 -14.91 -4.97
CA ALA A 36 -9.95 -15.79 -5.97
C ALA A 36 -9.16 -17.09 -6.19
N ALA A 37 -7.83 -17.05 -6.16
CA ALA A 37 -6.99 -18.24 -6.27
C ALA A 37 -7.11 -19.15 -5.04
N ALA A 38 -7.27 -18.58 -3.84
CA ALA A 38 -7.46 -19.33 -2.61
C ALA A 38 -8.83 -20.07 -2.55
N ASP A 39 -9.86 -19.54 -3.22
CA ASP A 39 -11.17 -20.22 -3.35
C ASP A 39 -11.06 -21.55 -4.12
N GLU A 40 -10.08 -21.65 -5.04
CA GLU A 40 -9.80 -22.86 -5.81
C GLU A 40 -8.87 -23.83 -5.07
N GLU A 41 -7.91 -23.31 -4.29
CA GLU A 41 -6.92 -24.09 -3.54
C GLU A 41 -6.53 -23.43 -2.21
N THR A 42 -7.12 -23.86 -1.11
CA THR A 42 -6.96 -23.24 0.20
C THR A 42 -5.62 -23.52 0.90
N GLY A 43 -4.96 -24.63 0.60
CA GLY A 43 -3.75 -25.10 1.30
C GLY A 43 -2.45 -24.90 0.54
N GLY A 44 -2.51 -24.49 -0.73
CA GLY A 44 -1.35 -24.35 -1.61
C GLY A 44 -0.75 -22.95 -1.63
N THR A 45 -0.03 -22.67 -2.74
CA THR A 45 0.60 -21.39 -3.05
C THR A 45 0.13 -20.82 -4.40
N PRO A 46 -1.19 -20.86 -4.71
CA PRO A 46 -1.68 -20.56 -6.07
C PRO A 46 -1.36 -19.13 -6.49
N CYS A 47 -1.39 -18.19 -5.56
CA CYS A 47 -1.08 -16.79 -5.84
C CYS A 47 0.43 -16.58 -6.04
N THR A 48 1.24 -17.18 -5.19
CA THR A 48 2.70 -17.14 -5.28
C THR A 48 3.18 -17.71 -6.62
N ASP A 49 2.64 -18.84 -7.02
CA ASP A 49 2.99 -19.51 -8.28
C ASP A 49 2.65 -18.67 -9.50
N ALA A 50 1.53 -17.96 -9.46
CA ALA A 50 1.10 -17.05 -10.53
C ALA A 50 1.91 -15.74 -10.60
N ALA A 51 2.42 -15.24 -9.47
CA ALA A 51 2.96 -13.88 -9.33
C ALA A 51 4.48 -13.80 -9.11
N THR A 52 5.16 -14.93 -8.84
CA THR A 52 6.58 -14.95 -8.41
C THR A 52 7.56 -14.29 -9.37
N GLY A 53 7.23 -14.16 -10.66
CA GLY A 53 8.12 -13.51 -11.64
C GLY A 53 7.92 -12.01 -11.83
N THR A 54 6.83 -11.43 -11.32
CA THR A 54 6.44 -10.05 -11.64
C THR A 54 6.44 -9.11 -10.44
N ALA A 55 6.21 -9.62 -9.23
CA ALA A 55 6.01 -8.78 -8.05
C ALA A 55 7.22 -7.87 -7.75
N THR A 56 8.44 -8.39 -7.77
CA THR A 56 9.66 -7.59 -7.53
C THR A 56 9.84 -6.54 -8.62
N ALA A 57 9.72 -6.91 -9.90
CA ALA A 57 9.83 -5.97 -11.01
C ALA A 57 8.73 -4.90 -10.98
N ASP A 58 7.52 -5.24 -10.51
CA ASP A 58 6.45 -4.27 -10.33
C ASP A 58 6.77 -3.29 -9.19
N LEU A 59 7.37 -3.72 -8.08
CA LEU A 59 7.80 -2.86 -6.98
C LEU A 59 8.89 -1.87 -7.42
N ASP A 60 9.89 -2.32 -8.18
CA ASP A 60 10.94 -1.46 -8.73
C ASP A 60 10.33 -0.37 -9.64
N ARG A 61 9.39 -0.76 -10.51
CA ARG A 61 8.69 0.17 -11.41
C ARG A 61 7.78 1.14 -10.66
N ILE A 62 7.17 0.72 -9.55
CA ILE A 62 6.40 1.60 -8.66
C ILE A 62 7.33 2.65 -8.06
N SER A 63 8.47 2.25 -7.52
CA SER A 63 9.47 3.19 -6.98
C SER A 63 9.87 4.24 -8.01
N GLU A 64 10.21 3.84 -9.24
CA GLU A 64 10.58 4.77 -10.32
C GLU A 64 9.45 5.76 -10.68
N ARG A 65 8.20 5.28 -10.76
CA ARG A 65 7.04 6.12 -11.09
C ARG A 65 6.72 7.11 -9.98
N VAL A 66 6.77 6.67 -8.73
CA VAL A 66 6.53 7.53 -7.57
C VAL A 66 7.62 8.57 -7.46
N THR A 67 8.89 8.21 -7.66
CA THR A 67 10.01 9.17 -7.75
C THR A 67 9.73 10.25 -8.79
N SER A 68 9.33 9.84 -9.99
CA SER A 68 9.00 10.78 -11.08
C SER A 68 7.83 11.71 -10.73
N ALA A 69 6.81 11.19 -10.03
CA ALA A 69 5.69 12.00 -9.56
C ALA A 69 6.11 13.01 -8.50
N LEU A 70 6.97 12.62 -7.55
CA LEU A 70 7.50 13.51 -6.51
C LEU A 70 8.35 14.64 -7.09
N ILE A 71 9.21 14.34 -8.06
CA ILE A 71 9.95 15.37 -8.80
C ILE A 71 8.98 16.31 -9.50
N GLY A 72 7.93 15.79 -10.14
CA GLY A 72 6.90 16.62 -10.77
C GLY A 72 6.12 17.52 -9.80
N VAL A 73 5.97 17.12 -8.53
CA VAL A 73 5.43 17.97 -7.45
C VAL A 73 6.40 19.11 -7.14
N GLN A 74 7.69 18.80 -6.93
CA GLN A 74 8.72 19.80 -6.62
C GLN A 74 8.91 20.84 -7.74
N ASP A 75 8.79 20.40 -9.01
CA ASP A 75 8.89 21.29 -10.17
C ASP A 75 7.74 22.30 -10.22
N ARG A 76 6.55 21.94 -9.76
CA ARG A 76 5.36 22.80 -9.78
C ARG A 76 5.16 23.63 -8.53
N ALA A 77 5.60 23.12 -7.40
CA ALA A 77 5.49 23.76 -6.10
C ALA A 77 6.87 23.79 -5.41
N PRO A 78 7.82 24.55 -5.94
CA PRO A 78 9.24 24.49 -5.52
C PRO A 78 9.47 24.99 -4.09
N ARG A 79 8.49 25.66 -3.49
CA ARG A 79 8.54 26.14 -2.10
C ARG A 79 7.80 25.24 -1.12
N ALA A 80 7.02 24.31 -1.65
CA ALA A 80 6.22 23.42 -0.84
C ALA A 80 7.09 22.39 -0.10
N ARG A 81 6.72 22.08 1.12
CA ARG A 81 7.17 20.86 1.79
C ARG A 81 6.41 19.68 1.16
N ALA A 82 7.11 18.79 0.49
CA ALA A 82 6.53 17.56 -0.06
C ALA A 82 6.76 16.39 0.91
N VAL A 83 5.70 15.62 1.19
CA VAL A 83 5.72 14.46 2.07
C VAL A 83 5.06 13.29 1.37
N LEU A 84 5.77 12.18 1.22
CA LEU A 84 5.21 10.92 0.75
C LEU A 84 4.68 10.13 1.95
N VAL A 85 3.40 9.78 1.91
CA VAL A 85 2.75 8.95 2.93
C VAL A 85 2.69 7.50 2.42
N GLY A 86 3.23 6.56 3.17
CA GLY A 86 3.27 5.15 2.84
C GLY A 86 1.93 4.43 3.01
N TYR A 87 1.97 3.11 2.93
CA TYR A 87 0.81 2.23 3.15
C TYR A 87 0.98 1.42 4.43
N PRO A 88 -0.12 1.13 5.14
CA PRO A 88 -0.06 0.39 6.41
C PRO A 88 0.30 -1.08 6.21
N GLN A 89 0.66 -1.73 7.30
CA GLN A 89 0.73 -3.17 7.37
C GLN A 89 -0.68 -3.75 7.27
N LEU A 90 -1.00 -4.40 6.15
CA LEU A 90 -2.27 -5.09 5.93
C LEU A 90 -2.20 -6.53 6.41
N ILE A 91 -1.11 -7.21 6.07
CA ILE A 91 -0.93 -8.64 6.28
C ILE A 91 -0.30 -8.88 7.65
N PRO A 92 -0.86 -9.75 8.50
CA PRO A 92 -0.31 -10.01 9.82
C PRO A 92 1.10 -10.59 9.74
N ALA A 93 1.98 -10.14 10.64
CA ALA A 93 3.35 -10.62 10.69
C ALA A 93 3.42 -12.14 10.96
N GLN A 94 2.44 -12.67 11.69
CA GLN A 94 2.30 -14.10 12.00
C GLN A 94 0.81 -14.47 12.03
N GLY A 95 0.51 -15.76 11.86
CA GLY A 95 -0.85 -16.25 11.86
C GLY A 95 -1.66 -15.86 10.61
N SER A 96 -2.97 -16.04 10.70
CA SER A 96 -3.93 -15.73 9.64
C SER A 96 -5.31 -15.47 10.25
N CYS A 97 -6.19 -14.81 9.52
CA CYS A 97 -7.59 -14.59 9.85
C CYS A 97 -8.42 -14.74 8.55
N PRO A 98 -8.69 -15.96 8.10
CA PRO A 98 -9.29 -16.22 6.79
C PRO A 98 -10.68 -15.62 6.61
N GLU A 99 -11.37 -15.29 7.69
CA GLU A 99 -12.67 -14.60 7.66
C GLU A 99 -12.56 -13.15 7.20
N LEU A 100 -11.43 -12.49 7.51
CA LEU A 100 -11.15 -11.09 7.16
C LEU A 100 -10.15 -10.96 6.00
N LEU A 101 -9.24 -11.93 5.87
CA LEU A 101 -8.19 -12.00 4.86
C LEU A 101 -8.12 -13.41 4.28
N PRO A 102 -9.02 -13.79 3.35
CA PRO A 102 -9.14 -15.15 2.83
C PRO A 102 -8.07 -15.46 1.77
N LEU A 103 -6.82 -15.51 2.19
CA LEU A 103 -5.69 -15.98 1.39
C LEU A 103 -5.42 -17.46 1.66
N ALA A 104 -4.90 -18.17 0.68
CA ALA A 104 -4.35 -19.51 0.91
C ALA A 104 -3.22 -19.43 1.93
N GLU A 105 -3.15 -20.40 2.85
CA GLU A 105 -2.19 -20.36 3.95
C GLU A 105 -0.73 -20.30 3.45
N GLY A 106 -0.43 -21.02 2.37
CA GLY A 106 0.88 -21.02 1.74
C GLY A 106 1.24 -19.69 1.05
N ASP A 107 0.28 -18.84 0.71
CA ASP A 107 0.50 -17.54 0.08
C ASP A 107 0.78 -16.40 1.09
N LEU A 108 0.55 -16.60 2.38
CA LEU A 108 0.79 -15.58 3.40
C LEU A 108 2.24 -15.05 3.42
N PRO A 109 3.29 -15.88 3.30
CA PRO A 109 4.66 -15.38 3.21
C PRO A 109 4.88 -14.45 2.02
N PHE A 110 4.32 -14.80 0.86
CA PHE A 110 4.37 -13.97 -0.34
C PHE A 110 3.62 -12.64 -0.13
N ALA A 111 2.41 -12.68 0.40
CA ALA A 111 1.61 -11.48 0.69
C ALA A 111 2.33 -10.52 1.66
N ARG A 112 2.99 -11.06 2.70
CA ARG A 112 3.84 -10.26 3.62
C ARG A 112 5.00 -9.59 2.89
N THR A 113 5.66 -10.34 1.99
CA THR A 113 6.77 -9.82 1.19
C THR A 113 6.33 -8.69 0.28
N VAL A 114 5.19 -8.82 -0.38
CA VAL A 114 4.63 -7.77 -1.25
C VAL A 114 4.23 -6.55 -0.46
N ASN A 115 3.52 -6.72 0.68
CA ASN A 115 3.10 -5.59 1.51
C ASN A 115 4.31 -4.82 2.08
N ARG A 116 5.33 -5.52 2.59
CA ARG A 116 6.58 -4.89 3.05
C ARG A 116 7.34 -4.26 1.88
N GLY A 117 7.46 -4.97 0.77
CA GLY A 117 8.16 -4.48 -0.43
C GLY A 117 7.58 -3.19 -0.99
N LEU A 118 6.26 -2.97 -0.86
CA LEU A 118 5.67 -1.68 -1.22
C LEU A 118 6.16 -0.55 -0.31
N ALA A 119 6.23 -0.78 1.01
CA ALA A 119 6.75 0.23 1.93
C ALA A 119 8.21 0.58 1.59
N ASP A 120 9.05 -0.44 1.35
CA ASP A 120 10.45 -0.26 0.96
C ASP A 120 10.60 0.48 -0.39
N ALA A 121 9.73 0.16 -1.37
CA ALA A 121 9.75 0.83 -2.68
C ALA A 121 9.36 2.32 -2.59
N LEU A 122 8.43 2.67 -1.70
CA LEU A 122 8.02 4.06 -1.46
C LEU A 122 9.07 4.84 -0.67
N GLU A 123 9.71 4.24 0.33
CA GLU A 123 10.83 4.82 1.05
C GLU A 123 11.98 5.15 0.09
N ASN A 124 12.36 4.19 -0.77
CA ASN A 124 13.36 4.40 -1.81
C ASN A 124 12.98 5.54 -2.78
N ALA A 125 11.70 5.64 -3.15
CA ALA A 125 11.22 6.70 -4.02
C ALA A 125 11.33 8.09 -3.36
N ALA A 126 10.98 8.19 -2.08
CA ALA A 126 11.10 9.42 -1.31
C ALA A 126 12.56 9.85 -1.16
N GLU A 127 13.46 8.90 -0.83
CA GLU A 127 14.89 9.13 -0.74
C GLU A 127 15.47 9.62 -2.08
N ALA A 128 15.12 8.94 -3.18
CA ALA A 128 15.59 9.31 -4.53
C ALA A 128 15.11 10.69 -4.97
N ALA A 129 13.91 11.11 -4.56
CA ALA A 129 13.37 12.45 -4.83
C ALA A 129 13.81 13.51 -3.80
N GLY A 130 14.42 13.11 -2.68
CA GLY A 130 14.80 14.02 -1.60
C GLY A 130 13.60 14.63 -0.85
N VAL A 131 12.50 13.87 -0.72
CA VAL A 131 11.31 14.28 0.03
C VAL A 131 11.19 13.49 1.34
N GLU A 132 10.39 14.01 2.27
CA GLU A 132 10.11 13.34 3.54
C GLU A 132 9.20 12.12 3.31
N TYR A 133 9.45 11.04 4.05
CA TYR A 133 8.64 9.82 4.03
C TYR A 133 8.00 9.57 5.40
N VAL A 134 6.71 9.26 5.41
CA VAL A 134 5.98 8.78 6.58
C VAL A 134 5.80 7.27 6.46
N ASP A 135 6.53 6.51 7.27
CA ASP A 135 6.49 5.04 7.29
C ASP A 135 5.24 4.54 8.03
N THR A 136 4.10 4.58 7.33
CA THR A 136 2.83 4.08 7.86
C THR A 136 2.85 2.58 8.09
N PHE A 137 3.71 1.82 7.40
CA PHE A 137 3.89 0.39 7.68
C PHE A 137 4.47 0.17 9.08
N ALA A 138 5.48 0.95 9.47
CA ALA A 138 6.04 0.86 10.81
C ALA A 138 5.09 1.36 11.90
N LEU A 139 4.36 2.45 11.63
CA LEU A 139 3.39 3.03 12.56
C LEU A 139 2.20 2.10 12.85
N SER A 140 1.77 1.30 11.86
CA SER A 140 0.63 0.38 11.98
C SER A 140 0.99 -1.03 12.42
N ARG A 141 2.22 -1.29 12.87
CA ARG A 141 2.63 -2.62 13.35
C ARG A 141 1.77 -3.09 14.50
N GLY A 142 1.20 -4.30 14.34
CA GLY A 142 0.30 -4.89 15.33
C GLY A 142 -1.15 -4.39 15.25
N HIS A 143 -1.45 -3.55 14.25
CA HIS A 143 -2.79 -3.06 13.91
C HIS A 143 -3.19 -3.46 12.48
N ASP A 144 -2.69 -4.60 12.00
CA ASP A 144 -3.06 -5.19 10.72
C ASP A 144 -4.51 -5.71 10.71
N ILE A 145 -4.95 -6.24 9.57
CA ILE A 145 -6.34 -6.70 9.37
C ILE A 145 -6.77 -7.75 10.42
N CYS A 146 -5.84 -8.56 10.92
CA CYS A 146 -6.11 -9.64 11.87
C CYS A 146 -5.94 -9.23 13.34
N ALA A 147 -5.59 -8.00 13.62
CA ALA A 147 -5.38 -7.53 14.99
C ALA A 147 -6.70 -7.36 15.76
N ASP A 148 -6.65 -7.42 17.08
CA ASP A 148 -7.81 -7.13 17.94
C ASP A 148 -8.25 -5.67 17.83
N ASP A 149 -7.32 -4.76 17.56
CA ASP A 149 -7.55 -3.32 17.32
C ASP A 149 -6.94 -2.94 15.95
N PRO A 150 -7.63 -3.25 14.83
CA PRO A 150 -7.08 -3.05 13.51
C PRO A 150 -7.15 -1.58 13.07
N SER A 151 -6.12 -1.12 12.36
CA SER A 151 -6.10 0.18 11.67
C SER A 151 -6.72 0.14 10.28
N VAL A 152 -6.95 -1.08 9.74
CA VAL A 152 -7.35 -1.32 8.36
C VAL A 152 -8.48 -2.33 8.33
N ASP A 153 -9.46 -2.12 7.44
CA ASP A 153 -10.56 -3.05 7.27
C ASP A 153 -10.13 -4.30 6.49
N GLY A 154 -10.85 -5.40 6.70
CA GLY A 154 -10.72 -6.65 5.96
C GLY A 154 -11.57 -6.69 4.69
N GLN A 155 -11.74 -7.90 4.12
CA GLN A 155 -12.56 -8.09 2.92
C GLN A 155 -14.05 -7.84 3.16
N ALA A 156 -14.59 -8.26 4.31
CA ALA A 156 -15.97 -8.04 4.71
C ALA A 156 -16.10 -6.62 5.31
N ALA A 157 -16.10 -5.61 4.43
CA ALA A 157 -16.10 -4.21 4.84
C ALA A 157 -17.39 -3.78 5.53
N ASP A 158 -17.25 -3.01 6.61
CA ASP A 158 -18.29 -2.13 7.10
C ASP A 158 -18.17 -0.79 6.37
N ALA A 159 -18.98 -0.59 5.34
CA ALA A 159 -18.93 0.59 4.48
C ALA A 159 -19.21 1.92 5.21
N GLU A 160 -19.74 1.88 6.45
CA GLU A 160 -19.89 3.06 7.29
C GLU A 160 -18.56 3.47 7.96
N ARG A 161 -17.61 2.53 8.07
CA ARG A 161 -16.29 2.73 8.69
C ARG A 161 -15.18 2.91 7.66
N ALA A 162 -15.07 2.01 6.69
CA ALA A 162 -14.10 2.09 5.59
C ALA A 162 -14.53 1.18 4.43
N LEU A 163 -13.91 1.36 3.27
CA LEU A 163 -13.96 0.37 2.19
C LEU A 163 -13.04 -0.81 2.51
N ALA A 164 -13.33 -1.97 1.93
CA ALA A 164 -12.48 -3.16 2.08
C ALA A 164 -11.01 -2.83 1.81
N PHE A 165 -10.13 -3.29 2.69
CA PHE A 165 -8.68 -3.06 2.64
C PHE A 165 -8.24 -1.60 2.72
N HIS A 166 -9.09 -0.71 3.24
CA HIS A 166 -8.76 0.71 3.45
C HIS A 166 -8.65 1.04 4.95
N PRO A 167 -7.86 2.07 5.29
CA PRO A 167 -7.66 2.44 6.69
C PRO A 167 -8.93 3.00 7.31
N PHE A 168 -9.17 2.66 8.57
CA PHE A 168 -10.17 3.31 9.42
C PHE A 168 -9.74 4.75 9.77
N ALA A 169 -10.67 5.56 10.29
CA ALA A 169 -10.36 6.91 10.74
C ALA A 169 -9.19 6.93 11.75
N ALA A 170 -9.20 6.03 12.73
CA ALA A 170 -8.10 5.90 13.70
C ALA A 170 -6.74 5.60 13.04
N GLY A 171 -6.72 4.77 11.99
CA GLY A 171 -5.50 4.50 11.21
C GLY A 171 -5.02 5.71 10.42
N GLN A 172 -5.93 6.61 9.98
CA GLN A 172 -5.56 7.84 9.31
C GLN A 172 -5.11 8.93 10.30
N GLU A 173 -5.66 8.96 11.51
CA GLU A 173 -5.27 9.89 12.58
C GLU A 173 -3.88 9.59 13.16
N ALA A 174 -3.39 8.35 12.99
CA ALA A 174 -2.06 7.93 13.47
C ALA A 174 -0.90 8.34 12.54
N VAL A 175 -1.19 8.94 11.39
CA VAL A 175 -0.25 9.38 10.35
C VAL A 175 -0.12 10.90 10.36
#